data_b5741186a7e5f3fcd3cbae24c601623c
#
_entry.id   b5741186a7e5f3fcd3cbae24c601623c
#
_cell.length_a   1.000
_cell.length_b   1.000
_cell.length_c   1.000
_cell.angle_alpha   90.00
_cell.angle_beta   90.00
_cell.angle_gamma   90.00
#
_symmetry.space_group_name_H-M   'P 1'
#
loop_
_entity.id
_entity.type
_entity.pdbx_description
1 polymer ?
#
loop_
_entity_poly.entity_id
_entity_poly.type
_entity_poly.pdbx_seq_one_letter_code
_entity_poly.pdbx_strand_id
1 'polypeptide(L)'
;MSIAWEKRKGLMHNNKTIKNLPASERPYEKFLSLGASGLSDADLLAIIIKTGTRDKTVIDIAQDILSGRHGNLLNLYEMSYEELLSIPGIGQIKAIQLKAIAELSLRIAKTKKVQSIRMNNPQTIADYYMEQMRHLTNEVVICACLLYTSDAADE
;
A
#
# COMPACT_ATOMS: atom_id res chain seq x y z
N MET A 1 26.07 50.87 6.89
CA MET A 1 24.79 50.19 7.25
C MET A 1 24.11 49.60 6.05
N SER A 2 24.74 48.66 5.32
CA SER A 2 24.15 48.12 4.06
C SER A 2 24.48 46.66 3.76
N ILE A 3 24.93 45.85 4.72
CA ILE A 3 25.35 44.46 4.49
C ILE A 3 24.34 43.43 5.08
N ALA A 4 23.40 43.90 5.90
CA ALA A 4 22.42 43.01 6.58
C ALA A 4 21.16 42.69 5.72
N TRP A 5 20.96 43.38 4.59
CA TRP A 5 19.77 43.22 3.73
C TRP A 5 19.89 42.12 2.66
N GLU A 6 21.09 41.85 2.18
CA GLU A 6 21.31 40.88 1.13
C GLU A 6 21.29 39.42 1.62
N LYS A 7 21.57 39.16 2.92
CA LYS A 7 21.52 37.83 3.50
C LYS A 7 20.12 37.25 3.70
N ARG A 8 19.06 38.05 3.57
CA ARG A 8 17.67 37.58 3.70
C ARG A 8 17.02 37.14 2.39
N LYS A 9 17.63 37.40 1.24
CA LYS A 9 17.12 36.98 -0.07
C LYS A 9 17.58 35.57 -0.50
N GLY A 10 18.50 34.93 0.23
CA GLY A 10 19.09 33.63 -0.10
C GLY A 10 18.31 32.43 0.43
N LEU A 11 17.26 32.59 1.23
CA LEU A 11 16.35 31.52 1.63
C LEU A 11 15.09 31.57 0.77
N MET A 12 15.27 31.41 -0.55
CA MET A 12 14.17 30.90 -1.37
C MET A 12 13.87 29.49 -0.85
N HIS A 13 12.89 29.39 0.02
CA HIS A 13 12.23 28.15 0.34
C HIS A 13 11.69 27.61 -0.98
N ASN A 14 12.42 26.68 -1.54
CA ASN A 14 11.99 25.90 -2.69
C ASN A 14 10.77 25.11 -2.22
N ASN A 15 9.59 25.71 -2.37
CA ASN A 15 8.31 25.10 -2.00
C ASN A 15 8.15 23.92 -2.96
N LYS A 16 8.62 22.71 -2.55
CA LYS A 16 8.53 21.47 -3.31
C LYS A 16 7.05 21.10 -3.44
N THR A 17 6.41 21.59 -4.44
CA THR A 17 5.02 21.22 -4.78
C THR A 17 5.00 20.38 -6.04
N ILE A 18 4.08 19.42 -6.11
CA ILE A 18 3.84 18.61 -7.33
C ILE A 18 3.59 19.50 -8.55
N LYS A 19 3.05 20.71 -8.36
CA LYS A 19 2.85 21.70 -9.44
C LYS A 19 4.14 22.12 -10.15
N ASN A 20 5.29 21.93 -9.52
CA ASN A 20 6.60 22.22 -10.11
C ASN A 20 7.14 21.07 -10.98
N LEU A 21 6.49 19.90 -10.94
CA LEU A 21 6.80 18.78 -11.82
C LEU A 21 6.15 19.00 -13.19
N PRO A 22 6.80 18.53 -14.28
CA PRO A 22 6.15 18.44 -15.59
C PRO A 22 4.80 17.72 -15.47
N ALA A 23 3.81 18.09 -16.28
CA ALA A 23 2.50 17.47 -16.24
C ALA A 23 2.59 15.94 -16.36
N SER A 24 3.46 15.45 -17.26
CA SER A 24 3.71 14.02 -17.48
C SER A 24 4.23 13.27 -16.26
N GLU A 25 4.76 13.96 -15.25
CA GLU A 25 5.32 13.34 -14.02
C GLU A 25 4.38 13.43 -12.82
N ARG A 26 3.24 14.12 -12.98
CA ARG A 26 2.26 14.23 -11.90
C ARG A 26 1.42 12.96 -11.80
N PRO A 27 1.23 12.39 -10.60
CA PRO A 27 0.55 11.10 -10.44
C PRO A 27 -0.84 11.02 -11.07
N TYR A 28 -1.64 12.09 -11.00
CA TYR A 28 -2.98 12.11 -11.60
C TYR A 28 -2.95 12.12 -13.12
N GLU A 29 -2.07 12.91 -13.72
CA GLU A 29 -1.90 13.00 -15.17
C GLU A 29 -1.30 11.70 -15.72
N LYS A 30 -0.35 11.09 -15.01
CA LYS A 30 0.15 9.74 -15.31
C LYS A 30 -0.99 8.72 -15.31
N PHE A 31 -1.86 8.76 -14.29
CA PHE A 31 -3.00 7.84 -14.21
C PHE A 31 -3.93 7.98 -15.41
N LEU A 32 -4.23 9.21 -15.83
CA LEU A 32 -5.10 9.48 -16.99
C LEU A 32 -4.49 9.02 -18.31
N SER A 33 -3.16 9.08 -18.44
CA SER A 33 -2.46 8.73 -19.69
C SER A 33 -2.07 7.25 -19.77
N LEU A 34 -1.66 6.62 -18.68
CA LEU A 34 -1.09 5.27 -18.62
C LEU A 34 -1.98 4.23 -17.94
N GLY A 35 -3.03 4.68 -17.25
CA GLY A 35 -3.84 3.83 -16.38
C GLY A 35 -3.11 3.43 -15.09
N ALA A 36 -3.80 2.73 -14.20
CA ALA A 36 -3.27 2.33 -12.89
C ALA A 36 -2.04 1.42 -13.00
N SER A 37 -2.02 0.53 -14.00
CA SER A 37 -0.93 -0.44 -14.20
C SER A 37 0.38 0.19 -14.65
N GLY A 38 0.35 1.41 -15.18
CA GLY A 38 1.52 2.16 -15.60
C GLY A 38 2.15 3.04 -14.51
N LEU A 39 1.56 3.06 -13.31
CA LEU A 39 2.06 3.86 -12.19
C LEU A 39 3.01 3.05 -11.28
N SER A 40 4.00 3.76 -10.73
CA SER A 40 4.80 3.22 -9.64
C SER A 40 4.00 3.14 -8.32
N ASP A 41 4.47 2.32 -7.38
CA ASP A 41 3.89 2.24 -6.04
C ASP A 41 3.84 3.61 -5.34
N ALA A 42 4.89 4.42 -5.54
CA ALA A 42 4.95 5.78 -5.00
C ALA A 42 3.89 6.70 -5.64
N ASP A 43 3.65 6.60 -6.95
CA ASP A 43 2.61 7.38 -7.63
C ASP A 43 1.21 6.97 -7.11
N LEU A 44 0.95 5.68 -6.95
CA LEU A 44 -0.33 5.18 -6.41
C LEU A 44 -0.57 5.67 -4.98
N LEU A 45 0.42 5.58 -4.11
CA LEU A 45 0.33 6.11 -2.75
C LEU A 45 0.17 7.64 -2.76
N ALA A 46 0.86 8.36 -3.65
CA ALA A 46 0.73 9.81 -3.76
C ALA A 46 -0.70 10.23 -4.13
N ILE A 47 -1.39 9.48 -4.99
CA ILE A 47 -2.81 9.72 -5.34
C ILE A 47 -3.69 9.58 -4.09
N ILE A 48 -3.43 8.57 -3.25
CA ILE A 48 -4.20 8.30 -2.02
C ILE A 48 -3.95 9.37 -0.96
N ILE A 49 -2.68 9.75 -0.74
CA ILE A 49 -2.26 10.73 0.25
C ILE A 49 -2.69 12.16 -0.13
N LYS A 50 -2.80 12.45 -1.43
CA LYS A 50 -3.28 13.70 -2.06
C LYS A 50 -2.39 14.93 -1.84
N THR A 51 -1.94 15.18 -0.63
CA THR A 51 -1.24 16.42 -0.28
C THR A 51 0.05 16.13 0.49
N GLY A 52 1.13 16.80 0.09
CA GLY A 52 2.38 16.82 0.82
C GLY A 52 2.35 17.80 2.01
N THR A 53 3.53 18.14 2.47
CA THR A 53 3.79 19.20 3.48
C THR A 53 4.48 20.38 2.80
N ARG A 54 4.86 21.38 3.60
CA ARG A 54 5.65 22.51 3.12
C ARG A 54 7.03 22.08 2.63
N ASP A 55 7.62 21.07 3.26
CA ASP A 55 9.02 20.66 3.04
C ASP A 55 9.15 19.38 2.20
N LYS A 56 8.08 18.55 2.10
CA LYS A 56 8.07 17.29 1.36
C LYS A 56 6.90 17.24 0.38
N THR A 57 7.18 16.81 -0.84
CA THR A 57 6.13 16.49 -1.81
C THR A 57 5.36 15.26 -1.35
N VAL A 58 4.18 15.02 -1.91
CA VAL A 58 3.43 13.79 -1.62
C VAL A 58 4.17 12.55 -2.13
N ILE A 59 4.99 12.67 -3.19
CA ILE A 59 5.82 11.58 -3.68
C ILE A 59 6.93 11.26 -2.69
N ASP A 60 7.58 12.27 -2.09
CA ASP A 60 8.59 12.06 -1.04
C ASP A 60 7.98 11.33 0.17
N ILE A 61 6.76 11.70 0.59
CA ILE A 61 6.04 11.03 1.68
C ILE A 61 5.69 9.59 1.31
N ALA A 62 5.27 9.35 0.08
CA ALA A 62 5.01 8.00 -0.42
C ALA A 62 6.28 7.13 -0.42
N GLN A 63 7.43 7.71 -0.82
CA GLN A 63 8.72 7.05 -0.76
C GLN A 63 9.17 6.75 0.68
N ASP A 64 8.93 7.66 1.63
CA ASP A 64 9.20 7.42 3.06
C ASP A 64 8.44 6.17 3.56
N ILE A 65 7.16 6.02 3.18
CA ILE A 65 6.36 4.83 3.53
C ILE A 65 6.96 3.57 2.91
N LEU A 66 7.39 3.63 1.65
CA LEU A 66 7.93 2.48 0.93
C LEU A 66 9.35 2.11 1.39
N SER A 67 10.14 3.06 1.90
CA SER A 67 11.56 2.87 2.23
C SER A 67 11.85 2.09 3.52
N GLY A 68 10.82 1.60 4.24
CA GLY A 68 10.97 0.81 5.46
C GLY A 68 11.65 -0.55 5.23
N ARG A 69 11.35 -1.54 6.08
CA ARG A 69 12.04 -2.84 6.11
C ARG A 69 12.10 -3.59 4.78
N HIS A 70 11.07 -3.49 3.96
CA HIS A 70 10.92 -4.30 2.74
C HIS A 70 11.17 -3.52 1.44
N GLY A 71 11.24 -2.18 1.51
CA GLY A 71 11.43 -1.37 0.31
C GLY A 71 10.29 -1.44 -0.71
N ASN A 72 9.07 -1.84 -0.30
CA ASN A 72 7.91 -2.04 -1.15
C ASN A 72 6.58 -1.84 -0.39
N LEU A 73 5.45 -2.14 -1.03
CA LEU A 73 4.10 -2.00 -0.46
C LEU A 73 3.83 -2.86 0.80
N LEU A 74 4.63 -3.90 1.07
CA LEU A 74 4.49 -4.68 2.31
C LEU A 74 4.72 -3.81 3.55
N ASN A 75 5.57 -2.80 3.46
CA ASN A 75 5.75 -1.84 4.56
C ASN A 75 4.45 -1.19 4.98
N LEU A 76 3.61 -0.78 4.02
CA LEU A 76 2.31 -0.18 4.33
C LEU A 76 1.40 -1.13 5.13
N TYR A 77 1.48 -2.43 4.85
CA TYR A 77 0.73 -3.44 5.59
C TYR A 77 1.27 -3.64 7.01
N GLU A 78 2.59 -3.73 7.16
CA GLU A 78 3.25 -4.03 8.44
C GLU A 78 3.33 -2.83 9.38
N MET A 79 3.45 -1.61 8.86
CA MET A 79 3.50 -0.40 9.69
C MET A 79 2.27 -0.30 10.58
N SER A 80 2.50 -0.01 11.86
CA SER A 80 1.43 0.30 12.80
C SER A 80 0.81 1.67 12.49
N TYR A 81 -0.34 1.95 13.11
CA TYR A 81 -0.98 3.25 13.01
C TYR A 81 -0.09 4.38 13.56
N GLU A 82 0.60 4.11 14.67
CA GLU A 82 1.51 5.03 15.34
C GLU A 82 2.75 5.32 14.49
N GLU A 83 3.30 4.32 13.84
CA GLU A 83 4.42 4.48 12.91
C GLU A 83 4.02 5.35 11.72
N LEU A 84 2.83 5.16 11.15
CA LEU A 84 2.32 6.03 10.09
C LEU A 84 2.17 7.47 10.56
N LEU A 85 1.66 7.71 11.78
CA LEU A 85 1.54 9.05 12.36
C LEU A 85 2.90 9.72 12.58
N SER A 86 3.98 8.96 12.77
CA SER A 86 5.33 9.51 12.93
C SER A 86 5.90 10.12 11.65
N ILE A 87 5.32 9.81 10.49
CA ILE A 87 5.77 10.33 9.19
C ILE A 87 5.25 11.76 9.00
N PRO A 88 6.14 12.76 8.82
CA PRO A 88 5.73 14.14 8.59
C PRO A 88 4.80 14.26 7.37
N GLY A 89 3.60 14.77 7.58
CA GLY A 89 2.59 14.92 6.53
C GLY A 89 1.52 13.83 6.51
N ILE A 90 1.65 12.80 7.35
CA ILE A 90 0.62 11.81 7.61
C ILE A 90 -0.09 12.17 8.92
N GLY A 91 -1.30 12.70 8.82
CA GLY A 91 -2.18 12.91 9.96
C GLY A 91 -3.13 11.73 10.16
N GLN A 92 -3.96 11.79 11.20
CA GLN A 92 -4.90 10.72 11.58
C GLN A 92 -5.74 10.21 10.41
N ILE A 93 -6.34 11.11 9.63
CA ILE A 93 -7.21 10.74 8.50
C ILE A 93 -6.43 9.96 7.44
N LYS A 94 -5.23 10.42 7.06
CA LYS A 94 -4.40 9.75 6.07
C LYS A 94 -3.91 8.38 6.57
N ALA A 95 -3.51 8.28 7.83
CA ALA A 95 -3.11 7.02 8.44
C ALA A 95 -4.25 5.98 8.41
N ILE A 96 -5.47 6.39 8.77
CA ILE A 96 -6.66 5.54 8.70
C ILE A 96 -6.95 5.10 7.26
N GLN A 97 -6.89 6.01 6.28
CA GLN A 97 -7.09 5.69 4.87
C GLN A 97 -6.07 4.67 4.36
N LEU A 98 -4.79 4.85 4.69
CA LEU A 98 -3.72 3.93 4.30
C LEU A 98 -3.91 2.53 4.92
N LYS A 99 -4.25 2.45 6.21
CA LYS A 99 -4.55 1.17 6.88
C LYS A 99 -5.81 0.51 6.30
N ALA A 100 -6.84 1.27 5.98
CA ALA A 100 -8.05 0.75 5.35
C ALA A 100 -7.78 0.15 3.96
N ILE A 101 -6.92 0.80 3.16
CA ILE A 101 -6.53 0.29 1.83
C ILE A 101 -5.69 -0.98 1.97
N ALA A 102 -4.75 -1.03 2.90
CA ALA A 102 -3.95 -2.22 3.18
C ALA A 102 -4.85 -3.41 3.56
N GLU A 103 -5.83 -3.21 4.44
CA GLU A 103 -6.79 -4.24 4.84
C GLU A 103 -7.69 -4.68 3.67
N LEU A 104 -8.19 -3.75 2.87
CA LEU A 104 -9.00 -4.07 1.68
C LEU A 104 -8.20 -4.93 0.69
N SER A 105 -6.95 -4.57 0.43
CA SER A 105 -6.06 -5.34 -0.46
C SER A 105 -5.87 -6.78 0.04
N LEU A 106 -5.70 -6.96 1.35
CA LEU A 106 -5.59 -8.28 1.98
C LEU A 106 -6.88 -9.10 1.81
N ARG A 107 -8.04 -8.49 2.02
CA ARG A 107 -9.35 -9.16 1.84
C ARG A 107 -9.56 -9.57 0.40
N ILE A 108 -9.22 -8.72 -0.57
CA ILE A 108 -9.29 -9.04 -2.00
C ILE A 108 -8.37 -10.23 -2.32
N ALA A 109 -7.13 -10.22 -1.84
CA ALA A 109 -6.19 -11.32 -2.05
C ALA A 109 -6.69 -12.63 -1.47
N LYS A 110 -7.24 -12.63 -0.24
CA LYS A 110 -7.86 -13.81 0.39
C LYS A 110 -9.05 -14.33 -0.43
N THR A 111 -9.92 -13.45 -0.90
CA THR A 111 -11.08 -13.85 -1.71
C THR A 111 -10.65 -14.50 -3.02
N LYS A 112 -9.68 -13.92 -3.73
CA LYS A 112 -9.14 -14.52 -4.97
C LYS A 112 -8.50 -15.89 -4.71
N LYS A 113 -7.76 -16.05 -3.61
CA LYS A 113 -7.11 -17.31 -3.27
C LYS A 113 -8.14 -18.42 -3.03
N VAL A 114 -9.23 -18.13 -2.34
CA VAL A 114 -10.32 -19.09 -2.10
C VAL A 114 -11.02 -19.49 -3.40
N GLN A 115 -11.30 -18.55 -4.29
CA GLN A 115 -11.97 -18.81 -5.57
C GLN A 115 -11.11 -19.58 -6.59
N SER A 116 -9.78 -19.46 -6.50
CA SER A 116 -8.86 -20.11 -7.45
C SER A 116 -8.44 -21.53 -7.06
N ILE A 117 -8.68 -21.95 -5.82
CA ILE A 117 -8.26 -23.26 -5.33
C ILE A 117 -9.42 -24.23 -5.45
N ARG A 118 -9.35 -25.12 -6.46
CA ARG A 118 -10.19 -26.32 -6.48
C ARG A 118 -9.65 -27.32 -5.46
N MET A 119 -10.28 -27.42 -4.30
CA MET A 119 -9.91 -28.35 -3.23
C MET A 119 -10.43 -29.76 -3.54
N ASN A 120 -10.00 -30.33 -4.67
CA ASN A 120 -10.46 -31.62 -5.14
C ASN A 120 -9.53 -32.81 -4.79
N ASN A 121 -8.40 -32.52 -4.12
CA ASN A 121 -7.52 -33.53 -3.59
C ASN A 121 -6.89 -33.11 -2.25
N PRO A 122 -6.48 -34.09 -1.42
CA PRO A 122 -5.89 -33.83 -0.09
C PRO A 122 -4.60 -32.99 -0.15
N GLN A 123 -3.80 -33.14 -1.21
CA GLN A 123 -2.54 -32.44 -1.37
C GLN A 123 -2.78 -30.92 -1.54
N THR A 124 -3.74 -30.55 -2.38
CA THR A 124 -4.09 -29.12 -2.58
C THR A 124 -4.56 -28.46 -1.28
N ILE A 125 -5.28 -29.24 -0.45
CA ILE A 125 -5.74 -28.77 0.87
C ILE A 125 -4.55 -28.59 1.81
N ALA A 126 -3.66 -29.57 1.87
CA ALA A 126 -2.46 -29.51 2.70
C ALA A 126 -1.57 -28.32 2.30
N ASP A 127 -1.29 -28.13 1.02
CA ASP A 127 -0.47 -27.03 0.50
C ASP A 127 -1.09 -25.66 0.82
N TYR A 128 -2.42 -25.54 0.75
CA TYR A 128 -3.12 -24.30 1.07
C TYR A 128 -2.97 -23.91 2.54
N TYR A 129 -3.13 -24.87 3.46
CA TYR A 129 -3.05 -24.58 4.88
C TYR A 129 -1.61 -24.56 5.39
N MET A 130 -0.70 -25.30 4.79
CA MET A 130 0.70 -25.34 5.20
C MET A 130 1.35 -23.96 5.14
N GLU A 131 1.07 -23.16 4.11
CA GLU A 131 1.59 -21.81 3.98
C GLU A 131 1.04 -20.88 5.08
N GLN A 132 -0.21 -21.05 5.47
CA GLN A 132 -0.82 -20.26 6.55
C GLN A 132 -0.30 -20.69 7.94
N MET A 133 0.01 -21.97 8.12
CA MET A 133 0.48 -22.52 9.39
C MET A 133 1.96 -22.29 9.63
N ARG A 134 2.76 -22.06 8.59
CA ARG A 134 4.22 -21.90 8.65
C ARG A 134 4.67 -20.79 9.59
N HIS A 135 3.86 -19.77 9.78
CA HIS A 135 4.17 -18.58 10.59
C HIS A 135 3.50 -18.59 11.97
N LEU A 136 2.80 -19.67 12.32
CA LEU A 136 2.16 -19.78 13.64
C LEU A 136 3.20 -20.21 14.67
N THR A 137 3.20 -19.51 15.80
CA THR A 137 4.09 -19.82 16.94
C THR A 137 3.51 -20.88 17.89
N ASN A 138 2.22 -21.18 17.75
CA ASN A 138 1.50 -22.15 18.56
C ASN A 138 1.08 -23.35 17.68
N GLU A 139 0.95 -24.53 18.31
CA GLU A 139 0.39 -25.70 17.64
C GLU A 139 -1.10 -25.46 17.35
N VAL A 140 -1.49 -25.66 16.09
CA VAL A 140 -2.87 -25.50 15.61
C VAL A 140 -3.25 -26.70 14.77
N VAL A 141 -4.42 -27.27 15.06
CA VAL A 141 -5.03 -28.35 14.26
C VAL A 141 -6.15 -27.75 13.44
N ILE A 142 -6.09 -27.89 12.11
CA ILE A 142 -7.13 -27.45 11.19
C ILE A 142 -7.83 -28.70 10.62
N CYS A 143 -9.14 -28.79 10.83
CA CYS A 143 -9.98 -29.83 10.27
C CYS A 143 -10.74 -29.24 9.06
N ALA A 144 -10.42 -29.69 7.85
CA ALA A 144 -11.12 -29.27 6.62
C ALA A 144 -12.21 -30.30 6.30
N CYS A 145 -13.49 -29.90 6.45
CA CYS A 145 -14.63 -30.70 6.05
C CYS A 145 -15.04 -30.34 4.62
N LEU A 146 -14.88 -31.28 3.69
CA LEU A 146 -15.32 -31.13 2.31
C LEU A 146 -16.73 -31.70 2.15
N LEU A 147 -17.69 -30.82 1.90
CA LEU A 147 -19.04 -31.24 1.51
C LEU A 147 -19.04 -31.49 0.01
N TYR A 148 -19.06 -32.78 -0.36
CA TYR A 148 -19.37 -33.19 -1.73
C TYR A 148 -20.87 -33.06 -1.96
N THR A 149 -21.28 -31.97 -2.59
CA THR A 149 -22.58 -31.93 -3.24
C THR A 149 -22.39 -32.57 -4.61
N SER A 150 -22.75 -33.84 -4.72
CA SER A 150 -22.89 -34.49 -6.01
C SER A 150 -24.16 -33.92 -6.67
N ASP A 151 -24.00 -32.94 -7.55
CA ASP A 151 -25.00 -32.59 -8.55
C ASP A 151 -24.96 -33.69 -9.66
N ALA A 152 -25.28 -34.90 -9.27
CA ALA A 152 -25.50 -36.00 -10.17
C ALA A 152 -26.89 -36.59 -9.90
N ALA A 153 -27.89 -35.76 -10.14
CA ALA A 153 -29.27 -36.25 -10.23
C ALA A 153 -30.09 -35.24 -11.03
N ASP A 154 -29.90 -35.18 -12.33
CA ASP A 154 -30.93 -34.81 -13.28
C ASP A 154 -30.52 -35.40 -14.66
N GLU A 155 -30.84 -36.65 -14.90
CA GLU A 155 -31.26 -37.24 -16.17
C GLU A 155 -32.62 -37.82 -15.98
#